data_22ebdd1c7274c7dcee563ac57adb621d
#
_entry.id   22ebdd1c7274c7dcee563ac57adb621d
#
_cell.length_a   1.000
_cell.length_b   1.000
_cell.length_c   1.000
_cell.angle_alpha   90.00
_cell.angle_beta   90.00
_cell.angle_gamma   90.00
#
_symmetry.space_group_name_H-M   'P 1'
#
loop_
_entity.id
_entity.type
_entity.pdbx_description
1 polymer ?
#
loop_
_entity_poly.entity_id
_entity_poly.type
_entity_poly.pdbx_seq_one_letter_code
_entity_poly.pdbx_strand_id
1 'polypeptide(L)'
;MRDLAALVVPQAGRLVGTDDPWEPYRLVDADGAVVEPVAAYLRDLQAADRAAATARSYGLDLLRWFRFLWAIEVCWDRATRVEARDFCRWLQVAGQPVRPHWRHQGEPETTTNGRPGGAHRPYAASVRAHSETVLRSFYDFCAMRRSVISPV
;
A
#
# COMPACT_ATOMS: atom_id res chain seq x y z
N MET A 1 9.06 -5.26 -20.46
CA MET A 1 9.23 -5.47 -19.01
C MET A 1 9.62 -4.15 -18.34
N ARG A 2 8.96 -3.81 -17.25
CA ARG A 2 9.26 -2.59 -16.51
C ARG A 2 10.61 -2.71 -15.80
N ASP A 3 11.41 -1.64 -15.84
CA ASP A 3 12.61 -1.55 -15.04
C ASP A 3 12.25 -1.10 -13.62
N LEU A 4 12.00 -2.06 -12.73
CA LEU A 4 11.58 -1.81 -11.38
C LEU A 4 12.67 -1.20 -10.51
N ALA A 5 13.94 -1.47 -10.82
CA ALA A 5 15.06 -0.91 -10.08
C ALA A 5 15.20 0.61 -10.31
N ALA A 6 14.83 1.09 -11.49
CA ALA A 6 14.83 2.50 -11.82
C ALA A 6 13.51 3.22 -11.53
N LEU A 7 12.47 2.48 -11.15
CA LEU A 7 11.16 3.06 -10.89
C LEU A 7 11.18 3.92 -9.63
N VAL A 8 10.80 5.19 -9.79
CA VAL A 8 10.59 6.12 -8.67
C VAL A 8 9.11 6.17 -8.36
N VAL A 9 8.74 5.77 -7.15
CA VAL A 9 7.36 5.83 -6.65
C VAL A 9 7.25 7.01 -5.70
N PRO A 10 6.59 8.11 -6.11
CA PRO A 10 6.39 9.27 -5.23
C PRO A 10 5.54 8.92 -4.02
N GLN A 11 5.78 9.63 -2.92
CA GLN A 11 4.97 9.51 -1.70
C GLN A 11 3.67 10.33 -1.83
N ALA A 12 2.95 10.13 -2.93
CA ALA A 12 1.69 10.78 -3.21
C ALA A 12 0.55 10.13 -2.43
N GLY A 13 -0.47 10.92 -2.11
CA GLY A 13 -1.62 10.43 -1.35
C GLY A 13 -1.28 10.12 0.11
N ARG A 14 -2.29 9.77 0.87
CA ARG A 14 -2.14 9.42 2.28
C ARG A 14 -3.38 8.70 2.81
N LEU A 15 -3.21 8.00 3.91
CA LEU A 15 -4.31 7.46 4.70
C LEU A 15 -4.65 8.45 5.80
N VAL A 16 -5.89 8.93 5.82
CA VAL A 16 -6.37 9.94 6.76
C VAL A 16 -7.29 9.31 7.79
N GLY A 17 -7.05 9.62 9.07
CA GLY A 17 -8.00 9.27 10.14
C GLY A 17 -9.22 10.16 10.08
N THR A 18 -10.39 9.60 10.38
CA THR A 18 -11.66 10.33 10.44
C THR A 18 -12.32 10.16 11.80
N ASP A 19 -13.32 10.99 12.10
CA ASP A 19 -14.11 10.87 13.33
C ASP A 19 -15.28 9.89 13.18
N ASP A 20 -15.48 9.33 11.98
CA ASP A 20 -16.57 8.39 11.71
C ASP A 20 -16.16 6.98 12.13
N PRO A 21 -16.85 6.37 13.13
CA PRO A 21 -16.53 5.02 13.56
C PRO A 21 -16.79 3.94 12.52
N TRP A 22 -17.62 4.22 11.51
CA TRP A 22 -17.89 3.31 10.40
C TRP A 22 -16.89 3.42 9.25
N GLU A 23 -16.13 4.52 9.24
CA GLU A 23 -15.09 4.78 8.26
C GLU A 23 -13.89 5.45 8.94
N PRO A 24 -13.20 4.73 9.86
CA PRO A 24 -12.14 5.34 10.68
C PRO A 24 -10.94 5.82 9.89
N TYR A 25 -10.73 5.26 8.70
CA TYR A 25 -9.63 5.65 7.81
C TYR A 25 -10.12 5.81 6.38
N ARG A 26 -9.54 6.80 5.71
CA ARG A 26 -9.87 7.13 4.33
C ARG A 26 -8.60 7.34 3.53
N LEU A 27 -8.49 6.71 2.36
CA LEU A 27 -7.37 6.89 1.46
C LEU A 27 -7.68 8.01 0.50
N VAL A 28 -6.80 9.00 0.44
CA VAL A 28 -6.90 10.13 -0.48
C VAL A 28 -5.70 10.17 -1.42
N ASP A 29 -5.90 10.67 -2.63
CA ASP A 29 -4.85 10.83 -3.63
C ASP A 29 -4.02 12.11 -3.40
N ALA A 30 -3.12 12.41 -4.32
CA ALA A 30 -2.24 13.58 -4.23
C ALA A 30 -3.02 14.91 -4.19
N ASP A 31 -4.20 14.96 -4.79
CA ASP A 31 -5.07 16.13 -4.82
C ASP A 31 -6.02 16.20 -3.62
N GLY A 32 -5.95 15.24 -2.73
CA GLY A 32 -6.82 15.14 -1.57
C GLY A 32 -8.19 14.52 -1.87
N ALA A 33 -8.40 14.01 -3.08
CA ALA A 33 -9.64 13.35 -3.45
C ALA A 33 -9.68 11.93 -2.88
N VAL A 34 -10.85 11.52 -2.41
CA VAL A 34 -11.07 10.18 -1.87
C VAL A 34 -10.96 9.14 -2.98
N VAL A 35 -10.16 8.10 -2.73
CA VAL A 35 -10.09 6.92 -3.61
C VAL A 35 -11.30 6.04 -3.30
N GLU A 36 -12.38 6.22 -4.05
CA GLU A 36 -13.70 5.66 -3.76
C GLU A 36 -13.74 4.13 -3.60
N PRO A 37 -13.10 3.32 -4.47
CA PRO A 37 -13.14 1.87 -4.29
C PRO A 37 -12.47 1.42 -2.99
N VAL A 38 -11.44 2.11 -2.53
CA VAL A 38 -10.79 1.82 -1.26
C VAL A 38 -11.68 2.24 -0.09
N ALA A 39 -12.32 3.40 -0.18
CA ALA A 39 -13.25 3.86 0.84
C ALA A 39 -14.39 2.86 1.04
N ALA A 40 -14.98 2.36 -0.03
CA ALA A 40 -16.03 1.35 0.01
C ALA A 40 -15.54 0.05 0.66
N TYR A 41 -14.34 -0.39 0.30
CA TYR A 41 -13.73 -1.60 0.84
C TYR A 41 -13.44 -1.48 2.34
N LEU A 42 -12.86 -0.37 2.78
CA LEU A 42 -12.55 -0.15 4.20
C LEU A 42 -13.83 -0.03 5.05
N ARG A 43 -14.90 0.55 4.51
CA ARG A 43 -16.22 0.54 5.17
C ARG A 43 -16.76 -0.87 5.32
N ASP A 44 -16.61 -1.71 4.30
CA ASP A 44 -17.03 -3.11 4.34
C ASP A 44 -16.25 -3.91 5.40
N LEU A 45 -14.95 -3.71 5.49
CA LEU A 45 -14.11 -4.31 6.54
C LEU A 45 -14.58 -3.91 7.93
N GLN A 46 -14.89 -2.64 8.13
CA GLN A 46 -15.36 -2.13 9.43
C GLN A 46 -16.74 -2.69 9.77
N ALA A 47 -17.63 -2.81 8.80
CA ALA A 47 -18.96 -3.39 8.98
C ALA A 47 -18.90 -4.88 9.33
N ALA A 48 -17.86 -5.59 8.93
CA ALA A 48 -17.62 -6.98 9.31
C ALA A 48 -17.04 -7.14 10.72
N ASP A 49 -17.16 -6.14 11.55
CA ASP A 49 -16.70 -6.10 12.96
C ASP A 49 -15.17 -6.25 13.08
N ARG A 50 -14.45 -5.65 12.13
CA ARG A 50 -12.99 -5.58 12.16
C ARG A 50 -12.52 -4.41 13.01
N ALA A 51 -11.41 -4.60 13.72
CA ALA A 51 -10.81 -3.53 14.50
C ALA A 51 -10.33 -2.38 13.59
N ALA A 52 -10.39 -1.15 14.08
CA ALA A 52 -9.88 0.01 13.36
C ALA A 52 -8.40 -0.15 12.95
N ALA A 53 -7.61 -0.85 13.77
CA ALA A 53 -6.22 -1.19 13.46
C ALA A 53 -6.09 -2.07 12.20
N THR A 54 -7.06 -2.96 11.96
CA THR A 54 -7.10 -3.77 10.74
C THR A 54 -7.37 -2.90 9.52
N ALA A 55 -8.36 -2.01 9.59
CA ALA A 55 -8.65 -1.06 8.52
C ALA A 55 -7.43 -0.18 8.22
N ARG A 56 -6.71 0.27 9.24
CA ARG A 56 -5.47 1.04 9.08
C ARG A 56 -4.39 0.23 8.35
N SER A 57 -4.16 -1.00 8.79
CA SER A 57 -3.16 -1.89 8.20
C SER A 57 -3.46 -2.16 6.72
N TYR A 58 -4.71 -2.51 6.43
CA TYR A 58 -5.15 -2.77 5.05
C TYR A 58 -5.09 -1.51 4.19
N GLY A 59 -5.49 -0.38 4.75
CA GLY A 59 -5.42 0.92 4.07
C GLY A 59 -3.99 1.32 3.70
N LEU A 60 -3.01 1.04 4.56
CA LEU A 60 -1.60 1.32 4.29
C LEU A 60 -1.06 0.43 3.15
N ASP A 61 -1.44 -0.84 3.10
CA ASP A 61 -1.07 -1.72 1.99
C ASP A 61 -1.68 -1.26 0.68
N LEU A 62 -2.95 -0.86 0.70
CA LEU A 62 -3.61 -0.32 -0.47
C LEU A 62 -3.00 1.02 -0.92
N LEU A 63 -2.55 1.85 0.02
CA LEU A 63 -1.84 3.08 -0.31
C LEU A 63 -0.54 2.80 -1.08
N ARG A 64 0.24 1.80 -0.65
CA ARG A 64 1.46 1.39 -1.38
C ARG A 64 1.12 0.92 -2.79
N TRP A 65 0.08 0.11 -2.93
CA TRP A 65 -0.40 -0.39 -4.22
C TRP A 65 -0.82 0.75 -5.15
N PHE A 66 -1.64 1.67 -4.66
CA PHE A 66 -2.09 2.81 -5.46
C PHE A 66 -0.94 3.73 -5.84
N ARG A 67 0.01 3.98 -4.95
CA ARG A 67 1.23 4.74 -5.27
C ARG A 67 2.03 4.08 -6.39
N PHE A 68 2.16 2.77 -6.35
CA PHE A 68 2.82 2.01 -7.41
C PHE A 68 2.05 2.14 -8.73
N LEU A 69 0.75 1.96 -8.73
CA LEU A 69 -0.09 2.11 -9.92
C LEU A 69 -0.02 3.52 -10.50
N TRP A 70 -0.05 4.53 -9.66
CA TRP A 70 0.10 5.91 -10.13
C TRP A 70 1.45 6.14 -10.78
N ALA A 71 2.51 5.57 -10.24
CA ALA A 71 3.86 5.69 -10.80
C ALA A 71 4.01 5.02 -12.17
N ILE A 72 3.32 3.91 -12.41
CA ILE A 72 3.34 3.22 -13.70
C ILE A 72 2.17 3.61 -14.61
N GLU A 73 1.34 4.55 -14.19
CA GLU A 73 0.21 5.10 -14.95
C GLU A 73 -0.81 4.03 -15.39
N VAL A 74 -1.11 3.11 -14.48
CA VAL A 74 -2.14 2.07 -14.69
C VAL A 74 -3.31 2.33 -13.76
N CYS A 75 -4.52 2.39 -14.29
CA CYS A 75 -5.73 2.50 -13.48
C CYS A 75 -5.93 1.22 -12.66
N TRP A 76 -6.43 1.37 -11.43
CA TRP A 76 -6.61 0.24 -10.51
C TRP A 76 -7.51 -0.85 -11.08
N ASP A 77 -8.56 -0.48 -11.83
CA ASP A 77 -9.53 -1.40 -12.43
C ASP A 77 -9.02 -2.08 -13.71
N ARG A 78 -7.89 -1.64 -14.22
CA ARG A 78 -7.21 -2.22 -15.37
C ARG A 78 -5.96 -3.00 -15.01
N ALA A 79 -5.58 -2.99 -13.74
CA ALA A 79 -4.45 -3.76 -13.26
C ALA A 79 -4.73 -5.26 -13.37
N THR A 80 -3.72 -5.99 -13.79
CA THR A 80 -3.78 -7.44 -13.99
C THR A 80 -2.77 -8.13 -13.07
N ARG A 81 -2.64 -9.44 -13.20
CA ARG A 81 -1.60 -10.21 -12.51
C ARG A 81 -0.19 -9.73 -12.83
N VAL A 82 0.00 -9.12 -14.00
CA VAL A 82 1.31 -8.57 -14.39
C VAL A 82 1.70 -7.43 -13.45
N GLU A 83 0.79 -6.50 -13.21
CA GLU A 83 1.00 -5.37 -12.30
C GLU A 83 1.17 -5.85 -10.86
N ALA A 84 0.39 -6.80 -10.41
CA ALA A 84 0.51 -7.39 -9.07
C ALA A 84 1.88 -8.05 -8.87
N ARG A 85 2.34 -8.80 -9.85
CA ARG A 85 3.68 -9.43 -9.82
C ARG A 85 4.79 -8.38 -9.83
N ASP A 86 4.66 -7.36 -10.66
CA ASP A 86 5.64 -6.27 -10.73
C ASP A 86 5.69 -5.50 -9.40
N PHE A 87 4.54 -5.29 -8.76
CA PHE A 87 4.47 -4.67 -7.44
C PHE A 87 5.20 -5.50 -6.38
N CYS A 88 4.99 -6.81 -6.35
CA CYS A 88 5.69 -7.70 -5.41
C CYS A 88 7.20 -7.68 -5.64
N ARG A 89 7.64 -7.66 -6.90
CA ARG A 89 9.05 -7.51 -7.25
C ARG A 89 9.61 -6.16 -6.83
N TRP A 90 8.85 -5.10 -7.03
CA TRP A 90 9.25 -3.76 -6.62
C TRP A 90 9.44 -3.66 -5.11
N LEU A 91 8.55 -4.27 -4.32
CA LEU A 91 8.70 -4.33 -2.86
C LEU A 91 10.01 -5.01 -2.43
N GLN A 92 10.51 -5.97 -3.21
CA GLN A 92 11.78 -6.64 -2.96
C GLN A 92 12.99 -5.77 -3.30
N VAL A 93 12.88 -4.90 -4.29
CA VAL A 93 14.00 -4.13 -4.83
C VAL A 93 14.09 -2.75 -4.20
N ALA A 94 12.96 -2.05 -4.07
CA ALA A 94 12.93 -0.65 -3.64
C ALA A 94 13.01 -0.48 -2.13
N GLY A 95 12.40 -1.40 -1.38
CA GLY A 95 12.41 -1.37 0.08
C GLY A 95 11.73 -0.17 0.70
N GLN A 96 11.69 -0.16 2.03
CA GLN A 96 11.14 0.94 2.80
C GLN A 96 12.11 2.12 2.81
N PRO A 97 11.62 3.37 2.67
CA PRO A 97 12.46 4.52 2.97
C PRO A 97 12.86 4.44 4.45
N VAL A 98 14.17 4.50 4.70
CA VAL A 98 14.70 4.54 6.06
C VAL A 98 14.34 5.90 6.65
N ARG A 99 13.46 5.90 7.67
CA ARG A 99 13.25 7.12 8.44
C ARG A 99 14.55 7.46 9.15
N PRO A 100 15.09 8.70 9.02
CA PRO A 100 16.24 9.10 9.81
C PRO A 100 15.86 9.02 11.29
N HIS A 101 16.46 8.09 12.01
CA HIS A 101 16.32 8.01 13.45
C HIS A 101 17.17 9.08 14.09
N TRP A 102 16.64 10.29 14.21
CA TRP A 102 17.31 11.38 14.92
C TRP A 102 17.50 11.11 16.42
N ARG A 103 16.92 10.01 16.96
CA ARG A 103 17.10 9.59 18.36
C ARG A 103 18.42 8.89 18.63
N HIS A 104 19.20 8.57 17.63
CA HIS A 104 20.48 7.87 17.78
C HIS A 104 21.69 8.73 17.37
N GLN A 105 21.58 10.04 17.47
CA GLN A 105 22.73 10.93 17.33
C GLN A 105 23.52 10.95 18.64
N GLY A 106 24.25 9.88 18.94
CA GLY A 106 25.02 9.87 20.18
C GLY A 106 25.97 8.70 20.36
N GLU A 107 25.84 7.64 19.60
CA GLU A 107 26.79 6.54 19.69
C GLU A 107 27.26 6.11 18.30
N PRO A 108 28.59 6.11 18.07
CA PRO A 108 29.15 5.49 16.90
C PRO A 108 29.03 3.97 17.08
N GLU A 109 27.96 3.38 16.59
CA GLU A 109 27.96 1.94 16.45
C GLU A 109 28.98 1.56 15.39
N THR A 110 30.10 1.09 15.85
CA THR A 110 31.05 0.34 15.07
C THR A 110 30.41 -0.98 14.67
N THR A 111 29.49 -0.95 13.74
CA THR A 111 29.05 -2.16 13.06
C THR A 111 30.08 -2.52 12.00
N THR A 112 30.91 -3.45 12.35
CA THR A 112 31.94 -4.08 11.53
C THR A 112 31.38 -4.95 10.41
N ASN A 113 30.35 -4.50 9.70
CA ASN A 113 29.89 -5.17 8.50
C ASN A 113 29.65 -4.09 7.45
N GLY A 114 30.73 -3.79 6.75
CA GLY A 114 30.78 -2.81 5.69
C GLY A 114 29.92 -3.15 4.49
N ARG A 115 28.61 -3.09 4.64
CA ARG A 115 27.76 -2.82 3.52
C ARG A 115 27.48 -1.33 3.51
N PRO A 116 27.80 -0.62 2.44
CA PRO A 116 27.32 0.73 2.27
C PRO A 116 25.79 0.65 2.34
N GLY A 117 25.24 1.12 3.45
CA GLY A 117 23.82 1.10 3.69
C GLY A 117 23.14 1.96 2.65
N GLY A 118 22.58 1.34 1.63
CA GLY A 118 21.59 2.00 0.81
C GLY A 118 20.48 2.53 1.72
N ALA A 119 19.95 3.70 1.41
CA ALA A 119 18.91 4.37 2.19
C ALA A 119 17.57 3.59 2.25
N HIS A 120 17.55 2.36 1.79
CA HIS A 120 16.35 1.54 1.67
C HIS A 120 16.61 0.12 2.16
N ARG A 121 15.69 -0.38 3.01
CA ARG A 121 15.64 -1.80 3.36
C ARG A 121 14.57 -2.49 2.53
N PRO A 122 14.82 -3.68 1.98
CA PRO A 122 13.77 -4.47 1.34
C PRO A 122 12.60 -4.70 2.30
N TYR A 123 11.40 -4.66 1.78
CA TYR A 123 10.23 -5.04 2.57
C TYR A 123 10.35 -6.50 3.01
N ALA A 124 10.04 -6.77 4.27
CA ALA A 124 10.09 -8.12 4.80
C ALA A 124 9.13 -9.06 4.06
N ALA A 125 9.45 -10.35 4.02
CA ALA A 125 8.59 -11.35 3.39
C ALA A 125 7.17 -11.36 3.97
N SER A 126 7.03 -11.11 5.27
CA SER A 126 5.72 -11.01 5.93
C SER A 126 4.90 -9.82 5.41
N VAL A 127 5.53 -8.68 5.15
CA VAL A 127 4.87 -7.50 4.58
C VAL A 127 4.40 -7.78 3.15
N ARG A 128 5.24 -8.43 2.35
CA ARG A 128 4.88 -8.80 0.98
C ARG A 128 3.71 -9.77 0.94
N ALA A 129 3.72 -10.79 1.79
CA ALA A 129 2.63 -11.76 1.92
C ALA A 129 1.33 -11.09 2.37
N HIS A 130 1.41 -10.16 3.31
CA HIS A 130 0.26 -9.39 3.78
C HIS A 130 -0.30 -8.52 2.65
N SER A 131 0.55 -7.84 1.89
CA SER A 131 0.14 -7.04 0.73
C SER A 131 -0.57 -7.88 -0.32
N GLU A 132 -0.09 -9.07 -0.63
CA GLU A 132 -0.77 -9.99 -1.54
C GLU A 132 -2.17 -10.36 -1.05
N THR A 133 -2.29 -10.68 0.23
CA THR A 133 -3.57 -11.02 0.85
C THR A 133 -4.55 -9.85 0.76
N VAL A 134 -4.11 -8.64 1.07
CA VAL A 134 -4.93 -7.44 1.01
C VAL A 134 -5.38 -7.16 -0.42
N LEU A 135 -4.47 -7.24 -1.40
CA LEU A 135 -4.81 -7.03 -2.81
C LEU A 135 -5.85 -8.04 -3.29
N ARG A 136 -5.67 -9.30 -2.97
CA ARG A 136 -6.62 -10.35 -3.34
C ARG A 136 -8.01 -10.08 -2.74
N SER A 137 -8.05 -9.75 -1.46
CA SER A 137 -9.29 -9.40 -0.76
C SER A 137 -9.97 -8.16 -1.36
N PHE A 138 -9.20 -7.13 -1.65
CA PHE A 138 -9.71 -5.89 -2.26
C PHE A 138 -10.32 -6.14 -3.64
N TYR A 139 -9.62 -6.85 -4.50
CA TYR A 139 -10.12 -7.13 -5.86
C TYR A 139 -11.29 -8.10 -5.85
N ASP A 140 -11.34 -9.07 -4.94
CA ASP A 140 -12.51 -9.94 -4.75
C ASP A 140 -13.72 -9.11 -4.34
N PHE A 141 -13.56 -8.17 -3.41
CA PHE A 141 -14.61 -7.24 -3.02
C PHE A 141 -15.12 -6.41 -4.21
N CYS A 142 -14.21 -5.86 -5.00
CA CYS A 142 -14.57 -5.06 -6.18
C CYS A 142 -15.33 -5.89 -7.22
N ALA A 143 -14.94 -7.13 -7.43
CA ALA A 143 -15.62 -8.06 -8.34
C ALA A 143 -17.02 -8.40 -7.85
N MET A 144 -17.20 -8.69 -6.56
CA MET A 144 -18.52 -8.91 -5.96
C MET A 144 -19.43 -7.70 -6.11
N ARG A 145 -18.91 -6.51 -5.85
CA ARG A 145 -19.65 -5.26 -5.97
C ARG A 145 -20.16 -5.02 -7.39
N ARG A 146 -19.35 -5.34 -8.41
CA ARG A 146 -19.76 -5.26 -9.82
C ARG A 146 -20.88 -6.23 -10.15
N SER A 147 -20.81 -7.45 -9.63
CA SER A 147 -21.83 -8.49 -9.86
C SER A 147 -23.19 -8.10 -9.30
N VAL A 148 -23.23 -7.39 -8.18
CA VAL A 148 -24.47 -6.93 -7.53
C VAL A 148 -25.08 -5.72 -8.26
N ILE A 149 -24.25 -4.87 -8.86
CA ILE A 149 -24.67 -3.62 -9.48
C ILE A 149 -25.02 -3.79 -10.96
N SER A 150 -24.53 -4.83 -11.61
CA SER A 150 -24.88 -5.11 -13.01
C SER A 150 -26.30 -5.66 -13.07
N PRO A 151 -27.26 -4.88 -13.61
CA PRO A 151 -28.55 -5.45 -13.93
C PRO A 151 -28.36 -6.47 -15.06
N VAL A 152 -28.79 -7.65 -14.81
CA VAL A 152 -28.85 -8.70 -15.85
C VAL A 152 -29.93 -8.32 -16.85
#